data_7dce08fc49ef1583002ea2ba81baebff
#
_entry.id   7dce08fc49ef1583002ea2ba81baebff
#
_cell.length_a   1.000
_cell.length_b   1.000
_cell.length_c   1.000
_cell.angle_alpha   90.00
_cell.angle_beta   90.00
_cell.angle_gamma   90.00
#
_symmetry.space_group_name_H-M   'P 1'
#
loop_
_entity.id
_entity.type
_entity.pdbx_description
1 polymer ?
#
loop_
_entity_poly.entity_id
_entity_poly.type
_entity_poly.pdbx_seq_one_letter_code
_entity_poly.pdbx_strand_id
1 'polypeptide(L)'
;MGVADFIARLGAADHRFADTLGFIERHYDYRPSGFHNGPLYNRADENQGSCRILAMALDLGLSDDQALACFGEHYQSVLADPNGSGHANIRALMQHGLAAVRFDQPPLKRR
;
A
#
# COMPACT_ATOMS: atom_id res chain seq x y z
N MET A 1 -18.88 1.15 -0.21
CA MET A 1 -18.18 0.50 0.91
C MET A 1 -17.51 1.56 1.76
N GLY A 2 -17.78 1.58 3.04
CA GLY A 2 -17.15 2.53 3.96
C GLY A 2 -15.77 2.07 4.42
N VAL A 3 -15.06 2.95 5.13
CA VAL A 3 -13.71 2.67 5.64
C VAL A 3 -13.71 1.46 6.58
N ALA A 4 -14.65 1.40 7.53
CA ALA A 4 -14.72 0.29 8.49
C ALA A 4 -14.95 -1.05 7.79
N ASP A 5 -15.81 -1.08 6.78
CA ASP A 5 -16.09 -2.28 6.01
C ASP A 5 -14.86 -2.73 5.23
N PHE A 6 -14.14 -1.76 4.63
CA PHE A 6 -12.91 -2.04 3.91
C PHE A 6 -11.87 -2.67 4.84
N ILE A 7 -11.64 -2.07 6.00
CA ILE A 7 -10.66 -2.57 6.97
C ILE A 7 -11.04 -3.98 7.44
N ALA A 8 -12.32 -4.22 7.70
CA ALA A 8 -12.80 -5.53 8.14
C ALA A 8 -12.57 -6.63 7.10
N ARG A 9 -12.49 -6.28 5.81
CA ARG A 9 -12.29 -7.24 4.72
C ARG A 9 -10.83 -7.52 4.40
N LEU A 10 -9.88 -6.77 4.96
CA LEU A 10 -8.46 -6.93 4.64
C LEU A 10 -7.91 -8.31 4.98
N GLY A 11 -8.49 -8.99 5.98
CA GLY A 11 -8.05 -10.33 6.35
C GLY A 11 -8.69 -11.45 5.52
N ALA A 12 -9.60 -11.14 4.61
CA ALA A 12 -10.28 -12.16 3.80
C ALA A 12 -9.33 -12.71 2.74
N ALA A 13 -9.36 -14.03 2.53
CA ALA A 13 -8.47 -14.69 1.57
C ALA A 13 -8.71 -14.26 0.13
N ASP A 14 -9.89 -13.75 -0.19
CA ASP A 14 -10.27 -13.29 -1.53
C ASP A 14 -10.06 -11.79 -1.75
N HIS A 15 -9.49 -11.07 -0.79
CA HIS A 15 -9.19 -9.66 -0.97
C HIS A 15 -8.06 -9.49 -1.99
N ARG A 16 -8.31 -8.67 -3.02
CA ARG A 16 -7.38 -8.49 -4.14
C ARG A 16 -6.78 -7.08 -4.13
N PHE A 17 -5.60 -6.97 -4.71
CA PHE A 17 -4.93 -5.68 -4.91
C PHE A 17 -5.85 -4.67 -5.63
N ALA A 18 -6.56 -5.12 -6.67
CA ALA A 18 -7.50 -4.28 -7.40
C ALA A 18 -8.64 -3.76 -6.51
N ASP A 19 -9.06 -4.53 -5.51
CA ASP A 19 -10.11 -4.09 -4.57
C ASP A 19 -9.64 -2.90 -3.75
N THR A 20 -8.39 -2.94 -3.30
CA THR A 20 -7.78 -1.82 -2.58
C THR A 20 -7.69 -0.57 -3.46
N LEU A 21 -7.19 -0.72 -4.69
CA LEU A 21 -7.09 0.42 -5.61
C LEU A 21 -8.47 1.01 -5.93
N GLY A 22 -9.48 0.17 -6.08
CA GLY A 22 -10.86 0.62 -6.30
C GLY A 22 -11.41 1.41 -5.10
N PHE A 23 -11.12 0.96 -3.89
CA PHE A 23 -11.49 1.70 -2.68
C PHE A 23 -10.82 3.08 -2.66
N ILE A 24 -9.52 3.14 -2.95
CA ILE A 24 -8.77 4.40 -2.97
C ILE A 24 -9.37 5.35 -4.01
N GLU A 25 -9.67 4.86 -5.20
CA GLU A 25 -10.26 5.67 -6.27
C GLU A 25 -11.59 6.28 -5.86
N ARG A 26 -12.42 5.55 -5.10
CA ARG A 26 -13.71 6.05 -4.63
C ARG A 26 -13.60 7.09 -3.52
N HIS A 27 -12.55 7.04 -2.70
CA HIS A 27 -12.45 7.85 -1.49
C HIS A 27 -11.40 8.95 -1.55
N TYR A 28 -10.54 8.96 -2.55
CA TYR A 28 -9.42 9.90 -2.64
C TYR A 28 -9.24 10.45 -4.05
N ASP A 29 -8.77 11.69 -4.12
CA ASP A 29 -8.15 12.22 -5.31
C ASP A 29 -6.67 11.88 -5.27
N TYR A 30 -6.10 11.46 -6.40
CA TYR A 30 -4.74 10.98 -6.49
C TYR A 30 -3.89 11.91 -7.35
N ARG A 31 -2.68 12.20 -6.85
CA ARG A 31 -1.64 12.94 -7.58
C ARG A 31 -0.33 12.16 -7.47
N PRO A 32 0.32 11.82 -8.59
CA PRO A 32 1.59 11.09 -8.54
C PRO A 32 2.63 11.78 -7.67
N SER A 33 3.38 10.99 -6.91
CA SER A 33 4.45 11.49 -6.05
C SER A 33 5.57 10.47 -5.99
N GLY A 34 6.80 10.96 -5.94
CA GLY A 34 7.93 10.14 -5.51
C GLY A 34 7.81 9.83 -4.02
N PHE A 35 8.39 8.73 -3.60
CA PHE A 35 8.33 8.34 -2.19
C PHE A 35 9.49 7.45 -1.78
N HIS A 36 9.83 7.54 -0.50
CA HIS A 36 10.76 6.63 0.15
C HIS A 36 9.99 5.55 0.90
N ASN A 37 10.47 4.32 0.81
CA ASN A 37 9.95 3.17 1.55
C ASN A 37 11.15 2.45 2.14
N GLY A 38 11.53 2.80 3.39
CA GLY A 38 12.82 2.44 3.94
C GLY A 38 13.94 3.02 3.07
N PRO A 39 14.95 2.22 2.68
CA PRO A 39 16.03 2.70 1.80
C PRO A 39 15.64 2.79 0.33
N LEU A 40 14.45 2.32 -0.04
CA LEU A 40 14.01 2.26 -1.42
C LEU A 40 13.34 3.57 -1.81
N TYR A 41 13.87 4.25 -2.84
CA TYR A 41 13.24 5.45 -3.40
C TYR A 41 12.54 5.11 -4.71
N ASN A 42 11.29 5.58 -4.85
CA ASN A 42 10.47 5.39 -6.04
C ASN A 42 10.13 6.75 -6.63
N ARG A 43 10.33 6.91 -7.94
CA ARG A 43 9.98 8.15 -8.63
C ARG A 43 8.47 8.25 -8.83
N ALA A 44 8.00 9.47 -9.19
CA ALA A 44 6.58 9.73 -9.39
C ALA A 44 5.96 8.92 -10.54
N ASP A 45 6.77 8.35 -11.42
CA ASP A 45 6.32 7.52 -12.54
C ASP A 45 6.51 6.01 -12.26
N GLU A 46 6.85 5.64 -11.03
CA GLU A 46 7.14 4.26 -10.64
C GLU A 46 6.26 3.82 -9.48
N ASN A 47 5.80 2.56 -9.53
CA ASN A 47 5.17 1.89 -8.38
C ASN A 47 4.06 2.71 -7.73
N GLN A 48 3.24 3.38 -8.53
CA GLN A 48 2.22 4.29 -8.02
C GLN A 48 1.04 3.57 -7.37
N GLY A 49 0.84 2.28 -7.64
CA GLY A 49 -0.08 1.44 -6.86
C GLY A 49 0.38 1.33 -5.42
N SER A 50 1.67 1.05 -5.20
CA SER A 50 2.26 1.03 -3.86
C SER A 50 2.19 2.39 -3.19
N CYS A 51 2.47 3.47 -3.94
CA CYS A 51 2.37 4.84 -3.43
C CYS A 51 0.99 5.12 -2.85
N ARG A 52 -0.06 4.79 -3.60
CA ARG A 52 -1.44 5.02 -3.16
C ARG A 52 -1.80 4.17 -1.94
N ILE A 53 -1.41 2.91 -1.92
CA ILE A 53 -1.69 2.01 -0.80
C ILE A 53 -1.00 2.51 0.47
N LEU A 54 0.28 2.85 0.38
CA LEU A 54 1.04 3.32 1.54
C LEU A 54 0.49 4.65 2.07
N ALA A 55 0.13 5.57 1.17
CA ALA A 55 -0.46 6.84 1.57
C ALA A 55 -1.82 6.65 2.26
N MET A 56 -2.68 5.78 1.72
CA MET A 56 -3.96 5.46 2.34
C MET A 56 -3.75 4.81 3.71
N ALA A 57 -2.82 3.87 3.81
CA ALA A 57 -2.55 3.18 5.08
C ALA A 57 -2.14 4.17 6.17
N LEU A 58 -1.29 5.13 5.85
CA LEU A 58 -0.90 6.17 6.80
C LEU A 58 -2.06 7.10 7.14
N ASP A 59 -2.87 7.47 6.16
CA ASP A 59 -4.02 8.34 6.38
C ASP A 59 -5.08 7.69 7.27
N LEU A 60 -5.32 6.38 7.11
CA LEU A 60 -6.30 5.65 7.90
C LEU A 60 -5.75 5.11 9.23
N GLY A 61 -4.46 5.27 9.48
CA GLY A 61 -3.83 4.76 10.69
C GLY A 61 -3.79 3.24 10.75
N LEU A 62 -3.60 2.58 9.60
CA LEU A 62 -3.51 1.13 9.56
C LEU A 62 -2.23 0.62 10.23
N SER A 63 -2.28 -0.61 10.75
CA SER A 63 -1.07 -1.30 11.19
C SER A 63 -0.23 -1.74 9.98
N ASP A 64 1.02 -2.13 10.23
CA ASP A 64 1.87 -2.68 9.17
C ASP A 64 1.23 -3.92 8.54
N ASP A 65 0.64 -4.81 9.37
CA ASP A 65 -0.02 -6.01 8.86
C ASP A 65 -1.24 -5.69 8.00
N GLN A 66 -2.03 -4.70 8.40
CA GLN A 66 -3.17 -4.25 7.60
C GLN A 66 -2.72 -3.63 6.28
N ALA A 67 -1.66 -2.84 6.30
CA ALA A 67 -1.09 -2.27 5.09
C ALA A 67 -0.59 -3.35 4.13
N LEU A 68 0.08 -4.38 4.66
CA LEU A 68 0.52 -5.52 3.85
C LEU A 68 -0.67 -6.25 3.23
N ALA A 69 -1.73 -6.46 3.99
CA ALA A 69 -2.95 -7.11 3.50
C ALA A 69 -3.59 -6.35 2.33
N CYS A 70 -3.40 -5.03 2.27
CA CYS A 70 -3.91 -4.20 1.17
C CYS A 70 -3.33 -4.60 -0.19
N PHE A 71 -2.16 -5.21 -0.22
CA PHE A 71 -1.52 -5.66 -1.46
C PHE A 71 -2.13 -6.96 -2.00
N GLY A 72 -3.00 -7.63 -1.23
CA GLY A 72 -3.75 -8.79 -1.68
C GLY A 72 -2.85 -9.92 -2.20
N GLU A 73 -3.11 -10.39 -3.42
CA GLU A 73 -2.37 -11.49 -4.04
C GLU A 73 -0.87 -11.24 -4.18
N HIS A 74 -0.48 -9.97 -4.30
CA HIS A 74 0.96 -9.63 -4.41
C HIS A 74 1.70 -9.89 -3.10
N TYR A 75 1.06 -9.63 -1.96
CA TYR A 75 1.62 -9.98 -0.67
C TYR A 75 1.72 -11.49 -0.50
N GLN A 76 0.69 -12.23 -0.93
CA GLN A 76 0.72 -13.70 -0.89
C GLN A 76 1.87 -14.26 -1.74
N SER A 77 2.14 -13.65 -2.90
CA SER A 77 3.27 -14.03 -3.74
C SER A 77 4.62 -13.84 -3.04
N VAL A 78 4.76 -12.76 -2.27
CA VAL A 78 5.99 -12.52 -1.48
C VAL A 78 6.14 -13.56 -0.38
N LEU A 79 5.05 -13.89 0.32
CA LEU A 79 5.08 -14.92 1.37
C LEU A 79 5.45 -16.29 0.83
N ALA A 80 5.03 -16.60 -0.41
CA ALA A 80 5.35 -17.85 -1.08
C ALA A 80 6.79 -17.90 -1.60
N ASP A 81 7.46 -16.74 -1.70
CA ASP A 81 8.83 -16.63 -2.22
C ASP A 81 9.66 -15.70 -1.32
N PRO A 82 9.93 -16.13 -0.07
CA PRO A 82 10.55 -15.25 0.93
C PRO A 82 11.98 -14.84 0.56
N ASN A 83 12.67 -15.60 -0.26
CA ASN A 83 14.05 -15.31 -0.68
C ASN A 83 14.12 -14.63 -2.05
N GLY A 84 12.98 -14.34 -2.66
CA GLY A 84 12.93 -13.67 -3.95
C GLY A 84 13.20 -12.17 -3.87
N SER A 85 13.20 -11.52 -5.03
CA SER A 85 13.45 -10.08 -5.14
C SER A 85 12.28 -9.30 -5.74
N GLY A 86 11.23 -9.96 -6.19
CA GLY A 86 10.06 -9.31 -6.74
C GLY A 86 9.26 -8.55 -5.67
N HIS A 87 8.44 -7.58 -6.10
CA HIS A 87 7.62 -6.76 -5.20
C HIS A 87 8.44 -6.05 -4.13
N ALA A 88 9.44 -5.30 -4.56
CA ALA A 88 10.41 -4.66 -3.68
C ALA A 88 9.76 -3.78 -2.61
N ASN A 89 8.67 -3.07 -2.94
CA ASN A 89 7.98 -2.21 -1.97
C ASN A 89 7.27 -3.01 -0.87
N ILE A 90 6.73 -4.19 -1.19
CA ILE A 90 6.13 -5.06 -0.18
C ILE A 90 7.22 -5.56 0.77
N ARG A 91 8.35 -5.98 0.23
CA ARG A 91 9.47 -6.47 1.04
C ARG A 91 10.05 -5.37 1.93
N ALA A 92 10.17 -4.15 1.41
CA ALA A 92 10.62 -3.01 2.20
C ALA A 92 9.63 -2.70 3.34
N LEU A 93 8.34 -2.77 3.08
CA LEU A 93 7.31 -2.57 4.11
C LEU A 93 7.40 -3.64 5.20
N MET A 94 7.60 -4.91 4.82
CA MET A 94 7.78 -6.00 5.78
C MET A 94 8.99 -5.76 6.68
N GLN A 95 10.05 -5.21 6.13
CA GLN A 95 11.33 -5.06 6.82
C GLN A 95 11.39 -3.78 7.66
N HIS A 96 10.81 -2.69 7.18
CA HIS A 96 10.99 -1.35 7.77
C HIS A 96 9.71 -0.75 8.34
N GLY A 97 8.53 -1.24 7.95
CA GLY A 97 7.24 -0.75 8.42
C GLY A 97 6.81 0.58 7.81
N LEU A 98 5.59 0.98 8.13
CA LEU A 98 5.02 2.25 7.67
C LEU A 98 5.78 3.47 8.20
N ALA A 99 6.44 3.34 9.34
CA ALA A 99 7.20 4.44 9.95
C ALA A 99 8.35 4.93 9.06
N ALA A 100 8.81 4.08 8.12
CA ALA A 100 9.91 4.43 7.21
C ALA A 100 9.41 4.94 5.85
N VAL A 101 8.12 5.18 5.70
CA VAL A 101 7.53 5.68 4.46
C VAL A 101 7.43 7.20 4.49
N ARG A 102 7.90 7.86 3.42
CA ARG A 102 7.83 9.31 3.26
C ARG A 102 7.51 9.67 1.82
N PHE A 103 6.66 10.68 1.63
CA PHE A 103 6.27 11.15 0.30
C PHE A 103 6.91 12.51 0.02
N ASP A 104 7.29 12.74 -1.25
CA ASP A 104 7.82 14.04 -1.69
C ASP A 104 6.73 15.10 -1.61
N GLN A 105 5.47 14.70 -1.89
CA GLN A 105 4.28 15.53 -1.71
C GLN A 105 3.10 14.61 -1.40
N PRO A 106 2.03 15.11 -0.78
CA PRO A 106 0.87 14.27 -0.47
C PRO A 106 0.25 13.68 -1.73
N PRO A 107 0.27 12.34 -1.92
CA PRO A 107 -0.29 11.74 -3.14
C PRO A 107 -1.80 11.57 -3.10
N LEU A 108 -2.41 11.59 -1.93
CA LEU A 108 -3.84 11.41 -1.76
C LEU A 108 -4.47 12.55 -1.00
N LYS A 109 -5.68 12.92 -1.42
CA LYS A 109 -6.52 13.88 -0.73
C LYS A 109 -7.92 13.26 -0.63
N ARG A 110 -8.49 13.22 0.58
CA ARG A 110 -9.84 12.70 0.79
C ARG A 110 -10.85 13.53 0.00
N ARG A 111 -11.78 12.85 -0.62
CA ARG A 111 -12.89 13.49 -1.32
C ARG A 111 -13.95 14.01 -0.36
#